data_3a9b5c71f7ddf63b6f5f1421053fbbfa
#
_entry.id   3a9b5c71f7ddf63b6f5f1421053fbbfa
#
_cell.length_a   1.000
_cell.length_b   1.000
_cell.length_c   1.000
_cell.angle_alpha   90.00
_cell.angle_beta   90.00
_cell.angle_gamma   90.00
#
_symmetry.space_group_name_H-M   'P 1'
#
loop_
_entity.id
_entity.type
_entity.pdbx_description
1 polymer ?
#
loop_
_entity_poly.entity_id
_entity_poly.type
_entity_poly.pdbx_seq_one_letter_code
_entity_poly.pdbx_strand_id
1 'polypeptide(L)'
;ISYYVPSLYVDIEELAEKRDIPAEKLVNGLGLKKMATPDYDEDSASIAANSLFRLISENNINPKEIGRVYLGTESGVDSSKPTSSYVVEILEEIFEDKYGERCFMNCDIVDLTFACAGAVDALQNCCDWVRNGDNRKAVVIASDIAKYELNSTGEYTQGAGSVSMLIC
;
A
#
# COMPACT_ATOMS: atom_id res chain seq x y z
N ILE A 1 -9.51 -0.07 8.68
CA ILE A 1 -8.55 0.53 7.75
C ILE A 1 -7.35 1.00 8.55
N SER A 2 -6.15 0.66 8.08
CA SER A 2 -4.88 1.18 8.61
C SER A 2 -4.00 1.67 7.46
N TYR A 3 -3.02 2.49 7.77
CA TYR A 3 -2.12 3.05 6.76
C TYR A 3 -0.68 3.15 7.29
N TYR A 4 0.25 3.27 6.36
CA TYR A 4 1.64 3.59 6.62
C TYR A 4 2.12 4.66 5.63
N VAL A 5 2.84 5.64 6.14
CA VAL A 5 3.50 6.68 5.34
C VAL A 5 4.95 6.77 5.82
N PRO A 6 5.93 6.73 4.93
CA PRO A 6 7.34 6.94 5.27
C PRO A 6 7.57 8.24 6.07
N SER A 7 8.59 8.23 6.91
CA SER A 7 8.91 9.38 7.78
C SER A 7 9.61 10.51 7.04
N LEU A 8 10.33 10.19 5.97
CA LEU A 8 11.01 11.16 5.13
C LEU A 8 10.03 11.85 4.17
N TYR A 9 10.28 13.10 3.89
CA TYR A 9 9.46 13.86 2.95
C TYR A 9 10.25 15.00 2.30
N VAL A 10 9.78 15.43 1.14
CA VAL A 10 10.15 16.68 0.51
C VAL A 10 9.07 17.72 0.83
N ASP A 11 9.47 18.88 1.30
CA ASP A 11 8.56 20.00 1.50
C ASP A 11 8.17 20.60 0.15
N ILE A 12 6.87 20.83 -0.07
CA ILE A 12 6.36 21.28 -1.37
C ILE A 12 6.71 22.74 -1.66
N GLU A 13 6.82 23.58 -0.64
CA GLU A 13 7.22 24.99 -0.85
C GLU A 13 8.69 25.07 -1.25
N GLU A 14 9.57 24.26 -0.60
CA GLU A 14 10.98 24.15 -0.97
C GLU A 14 11.15 23.56 -2.39
N LEU A 15 10.36 22.57 -2.76
CA LEU A 15 10.36 22.00 -4.11
C LEU A 15 9.94 23.05 -5.13
N ALA A 16 8.89 23.80 -4.87
CA ALA A 16 8.38 24.86 -5.74
C ALA A 16 9.45 25.94 -5.99
N GLU A 17 10.15 26.36 -4.94
CA GLU A 17 11.27 27.30 -5.04
C GLU A 17 12.38 26.76 -5.95
N LYS A 18 12.77 25.48 -5.75
CA LYS A 18 13.81 24.82 -6.56
C LYS A 18 13.44 24.65 -8.04
N ARG A 19 12.14 24.62 -8.34
CA ARG A 19 11.61 24.44 -9.71
C ARG A 19 11.14 25.75 -10.37
N ASP A 20 11.29 26.88 -9.67
CA ASP A 20 10.81 28.20 -10.14
C ASP A 20 9.29 28.17 -10.47
N ILE A 21 8.53 27.50 -9.61
CA ILE A 21 7.07 27.38 -9.71
C ILE A 21 6.42 28.15 -8.56
N PRO A 22 5.35 28.91 -8.79
CA PRO A 22 4.61 29.54 -7.70
C PRO A 22 4.07 28.50 -6.71
N ALA A 23 4.57 28.48 -5.46
CA ALA A 23 4.18 27.52 -4.43
C ALA A 23 2.66 27.50 -4.20
N GLU A 24 1.98 28.65 -4.34
CA GLU A 24 0.53 28.78 -4.19
C GLU A 24 -0.25 27.82 -5.11
N LYS A 25 0.25 27.55 -6.33
CA LYS A 25 -0.39 26.59 -7.25
C LYS A 25 -0.40 25.18 -6.70
N LEU A 26 0.68 24.77 -6.03
CA LEU A 26 0.83 23.43 -5.47
C LEU A 26 0.09 23.32 -4.13
N VAL A 27 0.27 24.28 -3.25
CA VAL A 27 -0.31 24.27 -1.91
C VAL A 27 -1.83 24.51 -1.95
N ASN A 28 -2.28 25.58 -2.59
CA ASN A 28 -3.70 25.93 -2.62
C ASN A 28 -4.46 25.26 -3.79
N GLY A 29 -3.79 25.10 -4.96
CA GLY A 29 -4.42 24.50 -6.14
C GLY A 29 -4.56 22.98 -6.03
N LEU A 30 -3.51 22.29 -5.58
CA LEU A 30 -3.49 20.82 -5.46
C LEU A 30 -3.61 20.33 -4.02
N GLY A 31 -3.57 21.20 -3.04
CA GLY A 31 -3.67 20.84 -1.61
C GLY A 31 -2.42 20.15 -1.06
N LEU A 32 -1.29 20.22 -1.76
CA LEU A 32 -0.06 19.55 -1.39
C LEU A 32 0.71 20.34 -0.33
N LYS A 33 1.26 19.66 0.66
CA LYS A 33 2.13 20.25 1.68
C LYS A 33 3.47 19.53 1.79
N LYS A 34 3.44 18.21 1.78
CA LYS A 34 4.60 17.34 1.90
C LYS A 34 4.44 16.15 0.96
N MET A 35 5.53 15.75 0.37
CA MET A 35 5.62 14.60 -0.51
C MET A 35 6.45 13.54 0.23
N ALA A 36 5.80 12.51 0.75
CA ALA A 36 6.50 11.42 1.44
C ALA A 36 7.43 10.69 0.47
N THR A 37 8.64 10.38 0.93
CA THR A 37 9.62 9.59 0.19
C THR A 37 10.05 8.39 1.01
N PRO A 38 10.28 7.22 0.38
CA PRO A 38 10.79 6.07 1.10
C PRO A 38 12.21 6.34 1.60
N ASP A 39 12.58 5.71 2.72
CA ASP A 39 13.96 5.60 3.14
C ASP A 39 14.71 4.59 2.25
N TYR A 40 16.03 4.46 2.43
CA TYR A 40 16.89 3.60 1.60
C TYR A 40 16.55 2.10 1.71
N ASP A 41 15.91 1.68 2.80
CA ASP A 41 15.49 0.32 3.09
C ASP A 41 13.98 0.08 2.94
N GLU A 42 13.24 1.06 2.42
CA GLU A 42 11.81 0.96 2.17
C GLU A 42 11.52 0.74 0.68
N ASP A 43 10.66 -0.23 0.41
CA ASP A 43 10.06 -0.49 -0.91
C ASP A 43 8.53 -0.64 -0.80
N SER A 44 7.84 -0.85 -1.92
CA SER A 44 6.37 -0.98 -1.91
C SER A 44 5.88 -2.20 -1.13
N ALA A 45 6.68 -3.26 -0.98
CA ALA A 45 6.34 -4.43 -0.19
C ALA A 45 6.47 -4.14 1.31
N SER A 46 7.58 -3.52 1.74
CA SER A 46 7.83 -3.20 3.16
C SER A 46 6.82 -2.19 3.71
N ILE A 47 6.49 -1.13 2.94
CA ILE A 47 5.47 -0.16 3.37
C ILE A 47 4.05 -0.79 3.39
N ALA A 48 3.76 -1.73 2.46
CA ALA A 48 2.53 -2.51 2.47
C ALA A 48 2.45 -3.43 3.69
N ALA A 49 3.55 -4.12 4.02
CA ALA A 49 3.63 -4.97 5.21
C ALA A 49 3.38 -4.17 6.49
N ASN A 50 3.93 -2.96 6.61
CA ASN A 50 3.68 -2.06 7.74
C ASN A 50 2.20 -1.68 7.88
N SER A 51 1.51 -1.33 6.80
CA SER A 51 0.09 -0.99 6.84
C SER A 51 -0.78 -2.19 7.22
N LEU A 52 -0.47 -3.39 6.69
CA LEU A 52 -1.19 -4.62 7.01
C LEU A 52 -0.88 -5.13 8.42
N PHE A 53 0.37 -5.02 8.89
CA PHE A 53 0.74 -5.32 10.27
C PHE A 53 -0.09 -4.50 11.26
N ARG A 54 -0.20 -3.19 11.03
CA ARG A 54 -1.04 -2.32 11.87
C ARG A 54 -2.51 -2.74 11.82
N LEU A 55 -3.05 -3.00 10.63
CA LEU A 55 -4.44 -3.45 10.49
C LEU A 55 -4.72 -4.69 11.33
N ILE A 56 -3.86 -5.70 11.25
CA ILE A 56 -4.01 -6.97 11.97
C ILE A 56 -3.83 -6.78 13.48
N SER A 57 -2.76 -6.09 13.89
CA SER A 57 -2.38 -5.95 15.29
C SER A 57 -3.34 -5.06 16.08
N GLU A 58 -3.71 -3.89 15.53
CA GLU A 58 -4.59 -2.93 16.19
C GLU A 58 -6.04 -3.40 16.31
N ASN A 59 -6.46 -4.31 15.43
CA ASN A 59 -7.84 -4.83 15.40
C ASN A 59 -7.95 -6.28 15.85
N ASN A 60 -6.86 -6.90 16.33
CA ASN A 60 -6.82 -8.30 16.77
C ASN A 60 -7.39 -9.28 15.73
N ILE A 61 -7.09 -9.05 14.44
CA ILE A 61 -7.52 -9.91 13.35
C ILE A 61 -6.70 -11.19 13.38
N ASN A 62 -7.35 -12.35 13.27
CA ASN A 62 -6.64 -13.62 13.09
C ASN A 62 -6.28 -13.78 11.61
N PRO A 63 -4.99 -13.79 11.22
CA PRO A 63 -4.59 -13.90 9.82
C PRO A 63 -5.06 -15.22 9.16
N LYS A 64 -5.27 -16.29 9.92
CA LYS A 64 -5.81 -17.56 9.40
C LYS A 64 -7.25 -17.46 8.87
N GLU A 65 -7.97 -16.40 9.21
CA GLU A 65 -9.33 -16.12 8.73
C GLU A 65 -9.36 -15.29 7.45
N ILE A 66 -8.20 -14.75 7.02
CA ILE A 66 -8.07 -13.96 5.80
C ILE A 66 -7.92 -14.92 4.63
N GLY A 67 -8.89 -14.92 3.72
CA GLY A 67 -8.89 -15.78 2.54
C GLY A 67 -8.37 -15.11 1.28
N ARG A 68 -8.21 -13.77 1.28
CA ARG A 68 -7.61 -13.00 0.18
C ARG A 68 -6.76 -11.84 0.70
N VAL A 69 -5.59 -11.64 0.07
CA VAL A 69 -4.80 -10.41 0.16
C VAL A 69 -4.52 -9.94 -1.26
N TYR A 70 -5.24 -8.91 -1.70
CA TYR A 70 -5.09 -8.32 -3.02
C TYR A 70 -4.45 -6.95 -2.92
N LEU A 71 -3.40 -6.74 -3.70
CA LEU A 71 -2.63 -5.52 -3.69
C LEU A 71 -2.74 -4.79 -5.02
N GLY A 72 -3.14 -3.51 -4.99
CA GLY A 72 -3.07 -2.60 -6.13
C GLY A 72 -1.81 -1.77 -6.05
N THR A 73 -0.98 -1.80 -7.11
CA THR A 73 0.29 -1.07 -7.16
C THR A 73 0.71 -0.73 -8.59
N GLU A 74 1.41 0.37 -8.77
CA GLU A 74 2.17 0.71 -9.99
C GLU A 74 3.69 0.59 -9.78
N SER A 75 4.11 0.23 -8.56
CA SER A 75 5.51 0.13 -8.13
C SER A 75 5.87 -1.24 -7.55
N GLY A 76 5.37 -2.31 -8.21
CA GLY A 76 5.67 -3.69 -7.81
C GLY A 76 7.18 -4.00 -7.78
N VAL A 77 7.60 -4.81 -6.81
CA VAL A 77 9.02 -5.14 -6.59
C VAL A 77 9.51 -6.26 -7.50
N ASP A 78 8.60 -7.01 -8.12
CA ASP A 78 8.92 -8.15 -8.98
C ASP A 78 7.99 -8.17 -10.20
N SER A 79 8.50 -8.64 -11.35
CA SER A 79 7.72 -8.74 -12.59
C SER A 79 7.00 -10.08 -12.79
N SER A 80 7.26 -11.07 -11.94
CA SER A 80 6.75 -12.43 -12.05
C SER A 80 6.05 -12.93 -10.79
N LYS A 81 6.59 -12.58 -9.61
CA LYS A 81 6.02 -12.92 -8.30
C LYS A 81 5.22 -11.73 -7.79
N PRO A 82 3.97 -11.91 -7.31
CA PRO A 82 3.21 -10.81 -6.74
C PRO A 82 3.92 -10.13 -5.57
N THR A 83 3.94 -8.81 -5.52
CA THR A 83 4.46 -8.02 -4.41
C THR A 83 3.77 -8.38 -3.09
N SER A 84 2.46 -8.65 -3.15
CA SER A 84 1.67 -9.12 -2.00
C SER A 84 2.18 -10.43 -1.40
N SER A 85 2.90 -11.27 -2.15
CA SER A 85 3.51 -12.49 -1.61
C SER A 85 4.71 -12.21 -0.71
N TYR A 86 5.47 -11.16 -0.97
CA TYR A 86 6.53 -10.68 -0.07
C TYR A 86 5.94 -10.08 1.20
N VAL A 87 4.84 -9.33 1.07
CA VAL A 87 4.09 -8.79 2.22
C VAL A 87 3.63 -9.90 3.16
N VAL A 88 3.05 -10.97 2.59
CA VAL A 88 2.58 -12.12 3.37
C VAL A 88 3.74 -12.83 4.05
N GLU A 89 4.86 -13.06 3.35
CA GLU A 89 6.05 -13.70 3.90
C GLU A 89 6.59 -12.94 5.12
N ILE A 90 6.75 -11.62 5.00
CA ILE A 90 7.17 -10.75 6.12
C ILE A 90 6.24 -10.91 7.33
N LEU A 91 4.93 -10.93 7.10
CA LEU A 91 3.96 -11.03 8.19
C LEU A 91 3.84 -12.43 8.77
N GLU A 92 4.07 -13.49 7.99
CA GLU A 92 4.15 -14.85 8.51
C GLU A 92 5.30 -14.98 9.51
N GLU A 93 6.49 -14.44 9.21
CA GLU A 93 7.62 -14.41 10.14
C GLU A 93 7.29 -13.64 11.43
N ILE A 94 6.71 -12.44 11.29
CA ILE A 94 6.35 -11.59 12.45
C ILE A 94 5.30 -12.25 13.36
N PHE A 95 4.35 -12.94 12.77
CA PHE A 95 3.20 -13.52 13.49
C PHE A 95 3.37 -14.98 13.87
N GLU A 96 4.50 -15.63 13.54
CA GLU A 96 4.75 -17.04 13.78
C GLU A 96 4.56 -17.44 15.25
N ASP A 97 5.14 -16.68 16.17
CA ASP A 97 5.03 -16.96 17.61
C ASP A 97 3.57 -16.92 18.11
N LYS A 98 2.74 -16.07 17.55
CA LYS A 98 1.36 -15.87 18.01
C LYS A 98 0.35 -16.78 17.31
N TYR A 99 0.53 -17.02 16.02
CA TYR A 99 -0.45 -17.73 15.20
C TYR A 99 0.09 -19.03 14.59
N GLY A 100 1.38 -19.33 14.78
CA GLY A 100 2.07 -20.49 14.21
C GLY A 100 2.50 -20.27 12.76
N GLU A 101 3.35 -21.17 12.28
CA GLU A 101 3.89 -21.13 10.92
C GLU A 101 2.78 -21.04 9.87
N ARG A 102 3.08 -20.31 8.78
CA ARG A 102 2.24 -20.18 7.58
C ARG A 102 0.79 -19.76 7.91
N CYS A 103 0.65 -18.72 8.72
CA CYS A 103 -0.67 -18.26 9.16
C CYS A 103 -1.55 -17.69 8.03
N PHE A 104 -1.01 -17.47 6.83
CA PHE A 104 -1.76 -17.10 5.61
C PHE A 104 -1.85 -18.25 4.59
N MET A 105 -1.59 -19.50 4.96
CA MET A 105 -1.52 -20.63 4.01
C MET A 105 -2.79 -20.86 3.16
N ASN A 106 -3.94 -20.40 3.62
CA ASN A 106 -5.23 -20.52 2.90
C ASN A 106 -5.63 -19.23 2.18
N CYS A 107 -4.68 -18.30 2.01
CA CYS A 107 -4.94 -17.00 1.43
C CYS A 107 -4.61 -17.00 -0.06
N ASP A 108 -5.55 -16.51 -0.88
CA ASP A 108 -5.32 -16.20 -2.29
C ASP A 108 -4.64 -14.83 -2.40
N ILE A 109 -3.51 -14.75 -3.11
CA ILE A 109 -2.62 -13.59 -3.14
C ILE A 109 -2.43 -13.13 -4.58
N VAL A 110 -2.82 -11.89 -4.88
CA VAL A 110 -2.77 -11.32 -6.23
C VAL A 110 -2.38 -9.85 -6.21
N ASP A 111 -1.56 -9.43 -7.16
CA ASP A 111 -1.34 -8.01 -7.47
C ASP A 111 -2.21 -7.60 -8.67
N LEU A 112 -2.79 -6.40 -8.58
CA LEU A 112 -3.49 -5.74 -9.68
C LEU A 112 -2.72 -4.48 -10.07
N THR A 113 -2.19 -4.49 -11.30
CA THR A 113 -1.36 -3.41 -11.82
C THR A 113 -2.13 -2.59 -12.84
N PHE A 114 -2.85 -1.59 -12.36
CA PHE A 114 -3.53 -0.61 -13.20
C PHE A 114 -3.36 0.79 -12.62
N ALA A 115 -2.11 1.27 -12.57
CA ALA A 115 -1.75 2.56 -11.98
C ALA A 115 -2.53 2.81 -10.67
N CYS A 116 -3.02 4.01 -10.43
CA CYS A 116 -3.80 4.36 -9.24
C CYS A 116 -5.15 3.62 -9.10
N ALA A 117 -5.64 2.95 -10.16
CA ALA A 117 -6.93 2.24 -10.15
C ALA A 117 -6.82 0.78 -9.68
N GLY A 118 -5.63 0.18 -9.64
CA GLY A 118 -5.46 -1.23 -9.28
C GLY A 118 -6.10 -1.61 -7.95
N ALA A 119 -5.98 -0.75 -6.94
CA ALA A 119 -6.61 -1.01 -5.63
C ALA A 119 -8.15 -0.90 -5.66
N VAL A 120 -8.73 -0.13 -6.59
CA VAL A 120 -10.19 -0.05 -6.76
C VAL A 120 -10.72 -1.36 -7.35
N ASP A 121 -10.02 -1.91 -8.34
CA ASP A 121 -10.38 -3.22 -8.91
C ASP A 121 -10.19 -4.35 -7.89
N ALA A 122 -9.11 -4.30 -7.09
CA ALA A 122 -8.90 -5.20 -5.97
C ALA A 122 -10.06 -5.14 -4.96
N LEU A 123 -10.51 -3.93 -4.62
CA LEU A 123 -11.62 -3.71 -3.69
C LEU A 123 -12.92 -4.30 -4.23
N GLN A 124 -13.26 -4.06 -5.50
CA GLN A 124 -14.45 -4.62 -6.12
C GLN A 124 -14.40 -6.15 -6.10
N ASN A 125 -13.29 -6.76 -6.54
CA ASN A 125 -13.10 -8.20 -6.52
C ASN A 125 -13.24 -8.82 -5.12
N CYS A 126 -12.68 -8.17 -4.10
CA CYS A 126 -12.78 -8.64 -2.71
C CYS A 126 -14.20 -8.49 -2.16
N CYS A 127 -14.89 -7.39 -2.44
CA CYS A 127 -16.28 -7.18 -2.05
C CYS A 127 -17.21 -8.25 -2.67
N ASP A 128 -17.05 -8.53 -3.96
CA ASP A 128 -17.87 -9.53 -4.64
C ASP A 128 -17.59 -10.94 -4.09
N TRP A 129 -16.35 -11.26 -3.78
CA TRP A 129 -15.99 -12.54 -3.18
C TRP A 129 -16.53 -12.70 -1.76
N VAL A 130 -16.47 -11.67 -0.93
CA VAL A 130 -17.01 -11.67 0.44
C VAL A 130 -18.53 -11.83 0.41
N ARG A 131 -19.24 -11.08 -0.45
CA ARG A 131 -20.70 -11.16 -0.59
C ARG A 131 -21.21 -12.54 -1.02
N ASN A 132 -20.40 -13.30 -1.75
CA ASN A 132 -20.76 -14.61 -2.29
C ASN A 132 -20.35 -15.78 -1.39
N GLY A 133 -20.08 -15.56 -0.10
CA GLY A 133 -19.73 -16.64 0.82
C GLY A 133 -19.90 -16.27 2.27
N ASP A 134 -20.01 -17.31 3.11
CA ASP A 134 -20.23 -17.14 4.54
C ASP A 134 -18.90 -16.84 5.27
N ASN A 135 -18.93 -15.83 6.14
CA ASN A 135 -17.81 -15.45 7.02
C ASN A 135 -16.46 -15.24 6.34
N ARG A 136 -16.46 -14.83 5.08
CA ARG A 136 -15.25 -14.54 4.34
C ARG A 136 -14.66 -13.20 4.76
N LYS A 137 -13.32 -13.18 4.88
CA LYS A 137 -12.54 -11.96 5.12
C LYS A 137 -11.50 -11.80 4.04
N ALA A 138 -11.41 -10.61 3.47
CA ALA A 138 -10.39 -10.25 2.51
C ALA A 138 -9.67 -8.98 2.96
N VAL A 139 -8.43 -8.82 2.53
CA VAL A 139 -7.67 -7.58 2.67
C VAL A 139 -7.37 -7.02 1.30
N VAL A 140 -7.59 -5.73 1.16
CA VAL A 140 -7.14 -4.95 0.02
C VAL A 140 -6.05 -4.00 0.47
N ILE A 141 -4.95 -3.98 -0.27
CA ILE A 141 -3.82 -3.08 -0.03
C ILE A 141 -3.65 -2.18 -1.24
N ALA A 142 -3.55 -0.88 -1.02
CA ALA A 142 -3.02 0.08 -2.00
C ALA A 142 -1.63 0.49 -1.50
N SER A 143 -0.57 0.24 -2.27
CA SER A 143 0.79 0.53 -1.84
C SER A 143 1.64 0.96 -3.02
N ASP A 144 2.15 2.20 -2.96
CA ASP A 144 2.94 2.76 -4.04
C ASP A 144 4.09 3.61 -3.55
N ILE A 145 5.14 3.61 -4.36
CA ILE A 145 6.23 4.57 -4.38
C ILE A 145 6.22 5.20 -5.77
N ALA A 146 5.34 6.17 -5.97
CA ALA A 146 5.16 6.82 -7.26
C ALA A 146 6.35 7.73 -7.57
N LYS A 147 6.99 7.50 -8.71
CA LYS A 147 8.15 8.26 -9.20
C LYS A 147 7.90 8.72 -10.63
N TYR A 148 8.10 10.00 -10.86
CA TYR A 148 7.95 10.61 -12.18
C TYR A 148 9.26 11.32 -12.59
N GLU A 149 9.32 11.72 -13.84
CA GLU A 149 10.49 12.46 -14.36
C GLU A 149 10.66 13.81 -13.64
N LEU A 150 11.90 14.12 -13.25
CA LEU A 150 12.23 15.39 -12.61
C LEU A 150 11.91 16.56 -13.55
N ASN A 151 11.43 17.65 -13.01
CA ASN A 151 10.92 18.83 -13.73
C ASN A 151 9.70 18.58 -14.63
N SER A 152 9.07 17.39 -14.54
CA SER A 152 7.79 17.14 -15.21
C SER A 152 6.63 17.70 -14.40
N THR A 153 5.47 17.82 -15.05
CA THR A 153 4.22 18.21 -14.36
C THR A 153 3.73 17.14 -13.36
N GLY A 154 4.26 15.93 -13.43
CA GLY A 154 3.96 14.85 -12.49
C GLY A 154 4.82 14.87 -11.23
N GLU A 155 5.99 15.54 -11.24
CA GLU A 155 6.96 15.44 -10.14
C GLU A 155 6.37 15.77 -8.77
N TYR A 156 5.56 16.80 -8.66
CA TYR A 156 4.99 17.22 -7.37
C TYR A 156 3.77 16.39 -6.95
N THR A 157 3.36 15.44 -7.75
CA THR A 157 2.34 14.42 -7.40
C THR A 157 2.95 13.07 -7.01
N GLN A 158 4.28 12.98 -6.92
CA GLN A 158 4.99 11.83 -6.39
C GLN A 158 4.67 11.62 -4.91
N GLY A 159 4.99 10.44 -4.42
CA GLY A 159 4.86 10.13 -3.01
C GLY A 159 4.98 8.65 -2.73
N ALA A 160 5.06 8.32 -1.46
CA ALA A 160 5.09 6.95 -0.99
C ALA A 160 4.07 6.76 0.14
N GLY A 161 3.38 5.63 0.12
CA GLY A 161 2.43 5.28 1.16
C GLY A 161 1.68 4.00 0.89
N SER A 162 1.10 3.45 1.93
CA SER A 162 0.28 2.25 1.85
C SER A 162 -0.96 2.36 2.73
N VAL A 163 -2.07 1.81 2.23
CA VAL A 163 -3.33 1.67 2.96
C VAL A 163 -3.79 0.21 2.87
N SER A 164 -4.13 -0.37 4.01
CA SER A 164 -4.73 -1.71 4.11
C SER A 164 -6.15 -1.63 4.62
N MET A 165 -7.08 -2.33 3.96
CA MET A 165 -8.51 -2.34 4.24
C MET A 165 -8.99 -3.78 4.45
N LEU A 166 -9.66 -4.04 5.58
CA LEU A 166 -10.38 -5.31 5.81
C LEU A 166 -11.78 -5.21 5.21
N ILE A 167 -12.16 -6.23 4.46
CA ILE A 167 -13.47 -6.44 3.86
C ILE A 167 -14.08 -7.69 4.50
N CYS A 168 -15.27 -7.57 5.10
CA CYS A 168 -16.00 -8.66 5.77
C CYS A 168 -17.51 -8.45 5.69
#